data_122486cb28d44a240b96645ffab05ea1
#
_entry.id   122486cb28d44a240b96645ffab05ea1
#
_cell.length_a   1.000
_cell.length_b   1.000
_cell.length_c   1.000
_cell.angle_alpha   90.00
_cell.angle_beta   90.00
_cell.angle_gamma   90.00
#
_symmetry.space_group_name_H-M   'P 1'
#
loop_
_entity.id
_entity.type
_entity.pdbx_description
1 polymer ?
#
loop_
_entity_poly.entity_id
_entity_poly.type
_entity_poly.pdbx_seq_one_letter_code
_entity_poly.pdbx_strand_id
1 'polypeptide(L)'
;MNKPTILVVEDDSSVRSLITTTLKAHGYKFLTAANGEMAVMMASSHNPDIMLLDLGLPDIDGVEVIRRIREWSNLPIIVLSARSEDSDKIEALDQGADDYLTKPFSVDELLARLRVTQRRLNLQASGEVSSSVFVNGPLKIDFAA
;
A
#
# COMPACT_ATOMS: atom_id res chain seq x y z
N MET A 1 -19.67 3.26 -7.10
CA MET A 1 -18.28 3.68 -6.98
C MET A 1 -17.35 2.49 -7.09
N ASN A 2 -16.32 2.62 -7.89
CA ASN A 2 -15.38 1.52 -8.11
C ASN A 2 -14.42 1.37 -6.93
N LYS A 3 -14.15 0.12 -6.60
CA LYS A 3 -13.14 -0.16 -5.59
C LYS A 3 -11.74 -0.07 -6.20
N PRO A 4 -10.74 0.24 -5.40
CA PRO A 4 -9.37 0.37 -5.91
C PRO A 4 -8.78 -0.96 -6.35
N THR A 5 -7.77 -0.89 -7.18
CA THR A 5 -6.97 -2.06 -7.57
C THR A 5 -5.82 -2.20 -6.57
N ILE A 6 -5.68 -3.39 -6.01
CA ILE A 6 -4.70 -3.67 -4.97
C ILE A 6 -3.57 -4.52 -5.56
N LEU A 7 -2.32 -4.07 -5.39
CA LEU A 7 -1.16 -4.90 -5.74
C LEU A 7 -0.74 -5.66 -4.49
N VAL A 8 -0.80 -6.99 -4.55
CA VAL A 8 -0.45 -7.86 -3.43
C VAL A 8 0.96 -8.39 -3.65
N VAL A 9 1.91 -7.99 -2.80
CA VAL A 9 3.31 -8.39 -2.89
C VAL A 9 3.61 -9.36 -1.77
N GLU A 10 3.64 -10.65 -2.08
CA GLU A 10 3.79 -11.72 -1.10
C GLU A 10 4.36 -12.95 -1.80
N ASP A 11 5.48 -13.47 -1.30
CA ASP A 11 6.11 -14.65 -1.90
C ASP A 11 5.49 -15.97 -1.43
N ASP A 12 4.89 -16.00 -0.24
CA ASP A 12 4.22 -17.20 0.27
C ASP A 12 2.88 -17.38 -0.43
N SER A 13 2.75 -18.47 -1.20
CA SER A 13 1.56 -18.69 -2.01
C SER A 13 0.30 -18.87 -1.17
N SER A 14 0.41 -19.44 0.03
CA SER A 14 -0.75 -19.62 0.91
C SER A 14 -1.27 -18.29 1.42
N VAL A 15 -0.38 -17.43 1.87
CA VAL A 15 -0.76 -16.10 2.35
C VAL A 15 -1.28 -15.26 1.19
N ARG A 16 -0.63 -15.34 0.04
CA ARG A 16 -1.08 -14.60 -1.15
C ARG A 16 -2.50 -15.02 -1.55
N SER A 17 -2.77 -16.34 -1.54
CA SER A 17 -4.10 -16.85 -1.86
C SER A 17 -5.16 -16.38 -0.88
N LEU A 18 -4.83 -16.39 0.41
CA LEU A 18 -5.76 -15.90 1.42
C LEU A 18 -6.12 -14.45 1.16
N ILE A 19 -5.13 -13.62 0.90
CA ILE A 19 -5.36 -12.20 0.67
C ILE A 19 -6.18 -11.97 -0.60
N THR A 20 -5.78 -12.61 -1.70
CA THR A 20 -6.48 -12.40 -2.98
C THR A 20 -7.90 -12.93 -2.96
N THR A 21 -8.13 -14.07 -2.31
CA THR A 21 -9.48 -14.60 -2.15
C THR A 21 -10.36 -13.64 -1.36
N THR A 22 -9.81 -13.07 -0.29
CA THR A 22 -10.51 -12.09 0.52
C THR A 22 -10.85 -10.84 -0.29
N LEU A 23 -9.89 -10.33 -1.04
CA LEU A 23 -10.10 -9.14 -1.87
C LEU A 23 -11.19 -9.39 -2.91
N LYS A 24 -11.11 -10.54 -3.57
CA LYS A 24 -12.10 -10.89 -4.59
C LYS A 24 -13.50 -10.98 -4.00
N ALA A 25 -13.62 -11.60 -2.83
CA ALA A 25 -14.91 -11.75 -2.16
C ALA A 25 -15.54 -10.41 -1.80
N HIS A 26 -14.73 -9.37 -1.64
CA HIS A 26 -15.20 -8.03 -1.28
C HIS A 26 -15.22 -7.08 -2.47
N GLY A 27 -15.08 -7.59 -3.68
CA GLY A 27 -15.23 -6.80 -4.89
C GLY A 27 -14.02 -5.99 -5.31
N TYR A 28 -12.86 -6.19 -4.66
CA TYR A 28 -11.63 -5.52 -5.07
C TYR A 28 -11.02 -6.18 -6.29
N LYS A 29 -10.42 -5.38 -7.14
CA LYS A 29 -9.53 -5.89 -8.19
C LYS A 29 -8.15 -6.03 -7.60
N PHE A 30 -7.37 -6.97 -8.11
CA PHE A 30 -6.02 -7.15 -7.57
C PHE A 30 -5.04 -7.62 -8.63
N LEU A 31 -3.78 -7.35 -8.36
CA LEU A 31 -2.62 -7.84 -9.09
C LEU A 31 -1.71 -8.49 -8.06
N THR A 32 -0.84 -9.40 -8.49
CA THR A 32 0.08 -10.06 -7.56
C THR A 32 1.52 -9.94 -8.04
N ALA A 33 2.44 -9.92 -7.07
CA ALA A 33 3.87 -10.00 -7.34
C ALA A 33 4.49 -10.88 -6.25
N ALA A 34 5.37 -11.79 -6.64
CA ALA A 34 5.96 -12.74 -5.72
C ALA A 34 7.32 -12.29 -5.19
N ASN A 35 7.85 -11.17 -5.67
CA ASN A 35 9.14 -10.64 -5.24
C ASN A 35 9.17 -9.13 -5.39
N GLY A 36 10.25 -8.51 -4.91
CA GLY A 36 10.34 -7.07 -4.87
C GLY A 36 10.57 -6.42 -6.24
N GLU A 37 11.39 -7.04 -7.08
CA GLU A 37 11.64 -6.49 -8.41
C GLU A 37 10.34 -6.46 -9.23
N MET A 38 9.59 -7.55 -9.16
CA MET A 38 8.29 -7.61 -9.84
C MET A 38 7.33 -6.57 -9.27
N ALA A 39 7.36 -6.36 -7.95
CA ALA A 39 6.49 -5.37 -7.31
C ALA A 39 6.75 -3.96 -7.86
N VAL A 40 8.01 -3.58 -7.98
CA VAL A 40 8.36 -2.26 -8.52
C VAL A 40 7.91 -2.14 -9.98
N MET A 41 8.15 -3.18 -10.76
CA MET A 41 7.74 -3.19 -12.17
C MET A 41 6.22 -3.08 -12.30
N MET A 42 5.48 -3.89 -11.53
CA MET A 42 4.01 -3.88 -11.59
C MET A 42 3.44 -2.54 -11.14
N ALA A 43 4.04 -1.94 -10.12
CA ALA A 43 3.57 -0.64 -9.63
C ALA A 43 3.71 0.43 -10.71
N SER A 44 4.81 0.42 -11.46
CA SER A 44 5.02 1.43 -12.48
C SER A 44 4.21 1.17 -13.75
N SER A 45 3.99 -0.11 -14.11
CA SER A 45 3.34 -0.43 -15.37
C SER A 45 1.83 -0.54 -15.28
N HIS A 46 1.28 -0.86 -14.11
CA HIS A 46 -0.16 -1.10 -13.95
C HIS A 46 -0.87 -0.07 -13.08
N ASN A 47 -0.15 0.84 -12.46
CA ASN A 47 -0.71 1.92 -11.63
C ASN A 47 -1.76 1.43 -10.64
N PRO A 48 -1.42 0.49 -9.75
CA PRO A 48 -2.39 0.08 -8.73
C PRO A 48 -2.69 1.25 -7.80
N ASP A 49 -3.80 1.15 -7.09
CA ASP A 49 -4.24 2.21 -6.19
C ASP A 49 -3.69 2.05 -4.77
N ILE A 50 -3.41 0.83 -4.37
CA ILE A 50 -2.89 0.51 -3.03
C ILE A 50 -1.95 -0.69 -3.19
N MET A 51 -0.86 -0.70 -2.43
CA MET A 51 0.05 -1.85 -2.37
C MET A 51 -0.02 -2.48 -0.99
N LEU A 52 -0.20 -3.82 -0.94
CA LEU A 52 -0.02 -4.62 0.26
C LEU A 52 1.33 -5.30 0.12
N LEU A 53 2.24 -5.06 1.05
CA LEU A 53 3.64 -5.42 0.88
C LEU A 53 4.18 -6.22 2.05
N ASP A 54 4.66 -7.44 1.79
CA ASP A 54 5.45 -8.19 2.76
C ASP A 54 6.90 -7.71 2.71
N LEU A 55 7.53 -7.56 3.86
CA LEU A 55 8.92 -7.13 3.93
C LEU A 55 9.91 -8.25 3.65
N GLY A 56 9.56 -9.49 3.99
CA GLY A 56 10.46 -10.63 3.83
C GLY A 56 10.41 -11.23 2.43
N LEU A 57 10.84 -10.49 1.43
CA LEU A 57 10.81 -10.96 0.04
C LEU A 57 12.11 -11.67 -0.32
N PRO A 58 12.09 -12.57 -1.33
CA PRO A 58 13.27 -13.41 -1.61
C PRO A 58 14.43 -12.68 -2.30
N ASP A 59 14.15 -11.58 -3.00
CA ASP A 59 15.18 -10.89 -3.80
C ASP A 59 15.70 -9.63 -3.13
N ILE A 60 14.82 -8.72 -2.74
CA ILE A 60 15.21 -7.50 -2.04
C ILE A 60 14.29 -7.31 -0.84
N ASP A 61 14.78 -6.59 0.16
CA ASP A 61 13.96 -6.30 1.34
C ASP A 61 12.79 -5.41 0.94
N GLY A 62 11.62 -5.66 1.55
CA GLY A 62 10.44 -4.85 1.27
C GLY A 62 10.63 -3.37 1.59
N VAL A 63 11.49 -3.04 2.57
CA VAL A 63 11.82 -1.64 2.86
C VAL A 63 12.48 -0.98 1.64
N GLU A 64 13.30 -1.73 0.91
CA GLU A 64 13.91 -1.24 -0.31
C GLU A 64 12.85 -1.00 -1.40
N VAL A 65 11.82 -1.85 -1.47
CA VAL A 65 10.70 -1.66 -2.38
C VAL A 65 10.02 -0.32 -2.07
N ILE A 66 9.75 -0.06 -0.79
CA ILE A 66 9.15 1.20 -0.37
C ILE A 66 9.99 2.38 -0.84
N ARG A 67 11.29 2.30 -0.59
CA ARG A 67 12.21 3.38 -0.95
C ARG A 67 12.18 3.67 -2.44
N ARG A 68 12.22 2.61 -3.27
CA ARG A 68 12.19 2.75 -4.73
C ARG A 68 10.87 3.34 -5.23
N ILE A 69 9.75 2.88 -4.66
CA ILE A 69 8.44 3.41 -5.04
C ILE A 69 8.35 4.90 -4.70
N ARG A 70 8.87 5.29 -3.54
CA ARG A 70 8.76 6.67 -3.08
C ARG A 70 9.60 7.65 -3.90
N GLU A 71 10.52 7.16 -4.72
CA GLU A 71 11.27 8.04 -5.62
C GLU A 71 10.38 8.67 -6.68
N TRP A 72 9.25 8.04 -7.01
CA TRP A 72 8.40 8.52 -8.10
C TRP A 72 6.89 8.47 -7.80
N SER A 73 6.47 7.97 -6.66
CA SER A 73 5.04 7.79 -6.40
C SER A 73 4.68 7.93 -4.94
N ASN A 74 3.48 8.43 -4.67
CA ASN A 74 2.87 8.45 -3.35
C ASN A 74 1.85 7.33 -3.17
N LEU A 75 1.99 6.26 -3.95
CA LEU A 75 1.13 5.08 -3.86
C LEU A 75 0.98 4.64 -2.40
N PRO A 76 -0.25 4.54 -1.88
CA PRO A 76 -0.45 4.05 -0.51
C PRO A 76 0.09 2.64 -0.35
N ILE A 77 0.91 2.43 0.69
CA ILE A 77 1.55 1.15 0.97
C ILE A 77 1.19 0.71 2.38
N ILE A 78 0.56 -0.47 2.49
CA ILE A 78 0.26 -1.12 3.76
C ILE A 78 1.19 -2.31 3.88
N VAL A 79 2.04 -2.31 4.91
CA VAL A 79 2.98 -3.41 5.14
C VAL A 79 2.29 -4.52 5.91
N LEU A 80 2.46 -5.77 5.46
CA LEU A 80 1.98 -6.97 6.14
C LEU A 80 3.21 -7.82 6.44
N SER A 81 3.64 -7.88 7.69
CA SER A 81 4.93 -8.51 7.99
C SER A 81 4.92 -9.25 9.33
N ALA A 82 5.69 -10.34 9.39
CA ALA A 82 5.93 -11.04 10.64
C ALA A 82 6.93 -10.30 11.53
N ARG A 83 7.63 -9.30 11.00
CA ARG A 83 8.56 -8.49 11.80
C ARG A 83 7.74 -7.63 12.76
N SER A 84 7.92 -7.86 14.07
CA SER A 84 7.10 -7.22 15.08
C SER A 84 7.87 -6.25 15.97
N GLU A 85 9.18 -6.12 15.77
CA GLU A 85 9.99 -5.17 16.54
C GLU A 85 9.62 -3.74 16.18
N ASP A 86 9.62 -2.88 17.17
CA ASP A 86 9.32 -1.47 16.94
C ASP A 86 10.27 -0.84 15.93
N SER A 87 11.56 -1.23 15.98
CA SER A 87 12.54 -0.68 15.04
C SER A 87 12.19 -1.03 13.58
N ASP A 88 11.66 -2.24 13.34
CA ASP A 88 11.25 -2.63 11.99
C ASP A 88 10.07 -1.80 11.50
N LYS A 89 9.10 -1.57 12.39
CA LYS A 89 7.91 -0.78 12.06
C LYS A 89 8.29 0.67 11.79
N ILE A 90 9.14 1.23 12.63
CA ILE A 90 9.58 2.61 12.50
C ILE A 90 10.33 2.78 11.19
N GLU A 91 11.22 1.85 10.87
CA GLU A 91 11.98 1.93 9.62
C GLU A 91 11.06 1.93 8.42
N ALA A 92 10.09 1.02 8.37
CA ALA A 92 9.17 0.94 7.24
C ALA A 92 8.35 2.22 7.10
N LEU A 93 7.85 2.74 8.21
CA LEU A 93 7.06 3.97 8.20
C LEU A 93 7.92 5.18 7.81
N ASP A 94 9.15 5.25 8.32
CA ASP A 94 10.07 6.34 7.98
C ASP A 94 10.44 6.32 6.49
N GLN A 95 10.52 5.13 5.88
CA GLN A 95 10.81 5.03 4.47
C GLN A 95 9.58 5.35 3.60
N GLY A 96 8.42 5.48 4.20
CA GLY A 96 7.25 5.95 3.48
C GLY A 96 6.06 5.03 3.46
N ALA A 97 6.05 3.94 4.25
CA ALA A 97 4.86 3.12 4.38
C ALA A 97 3.76 3.90 5.09
N ASP A 98 2.53 3.69 4.69
CA ASP A 98 1.39 4.40 5.28
C ASP A 98 0.81 3.67 6.48
N ASP A 99 0.99 2.35 6.56
CA ASP A 99 0.44 1.55 7.64
C ASP A 99 1.24 0.26 7.77
N TYR A 100 1.09 -0.40 8.91
CA TYR A 100 1.86 -1.60 9.22
C TYR A 100 0.98 -2.58 10.01
N LEU A 101 0.75 -3.76 9.43
CA LEU A 101 0.02 -4.84 10.09
C LEU A 101 0.98 -5.97 10.37
N THR A 102 1.03 -6.42 11.63
CA THR A 102 1.91 -7.53 12.03
C THR A 102 1.18 -8.85 11.81
N LYS A 103 1.86 -9.82 11.21
CA LYS A 103 1.34 -11.19 11.06
C LYS A 103 1.44 -11.92 12.40
N PRO A 104 0.47 -12.75 12.73
CA PRO A 104 -0.77 -12.99 11.99
C PRO A 104 -1.75 -11.84 12.17
N PHE A 105 -2.37 -11.45 11.08
CA PHE A 105 -3.37 -10.38 11.12
C PHE A 105 -4.74 -11.00 10.88
N SER A 106 -5.80 -10.31 11.33
CA SER A 106 -7.14 -10.76 11.01
C SER A 106 -7.56 -10.20 9.66
N VAL A 107 -8.39 -10.95 8.95
CA VAL A 107 -8.97 -10.50 7.69
C VAL A 107 -9.77 -9.22 7.91
N ASP A 108 -10.51 -9.15 9.01
CA ASP A 108 -11.31 -7.97 9.32
C ASP A 108 -10.45 -6.74 9.53
N GLU A 109 -9.29 -6.89 10.16
CA GLU A 109 -8.37 -5.78 10.36
C GLU A 109 -7.80 -5.31 9.03
N LEU A 110 -7.41 -6.24 8.15
CA LEU A 110 -6.91 -5.90 6.82
C LEU A 110 -7.96 -5.11 6.04
N LEU A 111 -9.20 -5.59 6.05
CA LEU A 111 -10.29 -4.92 5.34
C LEU A 111 -10.56 -3.53 5.91
N ALA A 112 -10.47 -3.39 7.23
CA ALA A 112 -10.65 -2.09 7.86
C ALA A 112 -9.56 -1.10 7.42
N ARG A 113 -8.30 -1.55 7.34
CA ARG A 113 -7.21 -0.69 6.87
C ARG A 113 -7.41 -0.29 5.42
N LEU A 114 -7.87 -1.21 4.59
CA LEU A 114 -8.18 -0.90 3.20
C LEU A 114 -9.28 0.15 3.09
N ARG A 115 -10.32 0.04 3.92
CA ARG A 115 -11.40 1.03 3.92
C ARG A 115 -10.91 2.41 4.33
N VAL A 116 -10.03 2.47 5.34
CA VAL A 116 -9.44 3.75 5.77
C VAL A 116 -8.62 4.36 4.64
N THR A 117 -7.80 3.55 4.00
CA THR A 117 -6.95 4.02 2.90
C THR A 117 -7.79 4.47 1.72
N GLN A 118 -8.84 3.73 1.40
CA GLN A 118 -9.76 4.09 0.32
C GLN A 118 -10.44 5.42 0.60
N ARG A 119 -10.85 5.66 1.85
CA ARG A 119 -11.44 6.94 2.23
C ARG A 119 -10.46 8.10 2.04
N ARG A 120 -9.19 7.89 2.41
CA ARG A 120 -8.17 8.93 2.19
C ARG A 120 -8.01 9.27 0.73
N LEU A 121 -7.99 8.25 -0.15
CA LEU A 121 -7.89 8.47 -1.59
C LEU A 121 -9.08 9.28 -2.09
N ASN A 122 -10.28 8.94 -1.67
CA ASN A 122 -11.49 9.65 -2.08
C ASN A 122 -11.50 11.08 -1.57
N LEU A 123 -11.06 11.29 -0.34
CA LEU A 123 -11.00 12.63 0.24
C LEU A 123 -9.94 13.48 -0.44
N GLN A 124 -8.80 12.90 -0.81
CA GLN A 124 -7.79 13.63 -1.54
C GLN A 124 -8.28 14.07 -2.90
N ALA A 125 -8.99 13.19 -3.60
CA ALA A 125 -9.56 13.54 -4.89
C ALA A 125 -10.57 14.68 -4.75
N SER A 126 -11.45 14.59 -3.76
CA SER A 126 -12.43 15.67 -3.48
C SER A 126 -11.74 16.94 -3.03
N GLY A 127 -10.74 16.79 -2.16
CA GLY A 127 -10.01 17.94 -1.66
C GLY A 127 -9.25 18.66 -2.76
N GLU A 128 -8.69 17.91 -3.68
CA GLU A 128 -8.00 18.51 -4.82
C GLU A 128 -8.94 19.35 -5.68
N VAL A 129 -10.12 18.83 -5.92
CA VAL A 129 -11.12 19.56 -6.69
C VAL A 129 -11.51 20.83 -5.97
N SER A 130 -11.80 20.75 -4.69
CA SER A 130 -12.19 21.93 -3.95
C SER A 130 -11.01 22.81 -3.61
N SER A 131 -9.82 22.26 -3.47
CA SER A 131 -8.68 23.07 -3.08
C SER A 131 -8.19 23.96 -4.20
N SER A 132 -8.66 23.78 -5.38
CA SER A 132 -8.37 24.75 -6.42
C SER A 132 -8.77 26.14 -5.97
N VAL A 133 -9.51 26.19 -4.93
CA VAL A 133 -9.95 27.38 -4.31
C VAL A 133 -8.94 27.96 -3.38
N PHE A 134 -8.16 27.22 -2.84
CA PHE A 134 -7.31 27.75 -1.91
C PHE A 134 -5.86 27.70 -2.21
N VAL A 135 -5.34 27.86 -1.94
CA VAL A 135 -4.37 27.79 -1.90
C VAL A 135 -3.40 27.55 -1.67
N ASN A 136 -3.24 27.45 -1.35
CA ASN A 136 -2.55 27.10 -0.97
C ASN A 136 -1.88 26.83 -1.09
N GLY A 137 -1.57 26.70 -1.23
CA GLY A 137 -1.13 26.31 -0.97
C GLY A 137 -0.42 25.74 -1.14
N PRO A 138 -0.10 25.82 -1.04
CA PRO A 138 0.44 25.08 -0.96
C PRO A 138 0.80 24.40 -0.74
N LEU A 139 0.96 24.35 -0.55
CA LEU A 139 0.94 23.62 -0.23
C LEU A 139 0.93 22.89 -0.32
N LYS A 140 1.26 22.79 -0.40
CA LYS A 140 1.05 22.03 -0.35
C LYS A 140 1.21 21.25 -0.29
N ILE A 141 1.43 21.26 -0.18
CA ILE A 141 1.39 20.49 0.00
C ILE A 141 1.60 19.70 0.16
N ASP A 142 1.88 19.70 0.34
CA ASP A 142 1.87 18.91 0.59
C ASP A 142 1.93 18.14 0.67
N PHE A 143 2.32 18.14 0.84
CA PHE A 143 2.21 17.31 1.02
C PHE A 143 2.38 16.51 1.14
N ALA A 144 2.80 16.47 1.39
CA ALA A 144 2.72 15.73 1.61
C ALA A 144 2.93 15.10 1.71
N ALA A 145 3.23 15.05 1.90
CA ALA A 145 3.31 14.32 1.99
C ALA A 145 3.31 14.12 2.15
#